data_eb9cf89f2ee6a193e4d60330eec6cccb
#
_entry.id   eb9cf89f2ee6a193e4d60330eec6cccb
#
_cell.length_a   1.000
_cell.length_b   1.000
_cell.length_c   1.000
_cell.angle_alpha   90.00
_cell.angle_beta   90.00
_cell.angle_gamma   90.00
#
_symmetry.space_group_name_H-M   'P 1'
#
loop_
_entity.id
_entity.type
_entity.pdbx_description
1 polymer ?
#
loop_
_entity_poly.entity_id
_entity_poly.type
_entity_poly.pdbx_seq_one_letter_code
_entity_poly.pdbx_strand_id
1 'polypeptide(L)'
;MNMKSQISFITAALVSIAMLAGCANTGSAVLKTENLFRDEVFYKTDYMPNYDSLVFKSDGAEIYGQLLKPDRSYGEKRPCVLFFHGFAGFARFDDIGQALCRAGCVVLIIHHRGAWGSQGKYSVSNCVQDAVNLVQYVKSVEFRNKYHTDADSVFLVGHSMGGNTVLNAAVRSSGVRGIVMLAPCDIGTTTLKTSKEEMHTFLVENGLEVLKTDGSDALYGDLVRHAAEYAFPNAAGKLQNTALLLITGELDTCISNDMLKTFYETASQNKKLPLCLHKSYKVEHGLMGGRIRITRDIADFILRTCKEGL
;
A
#
# COMPACT_ATOMS: atom_id res chain seq x y z
N MET A 1 88.71 31.81 11.17
CA MET A 1 88.68 30.53 10.43
C MET A 1 87.24 30.13 10.21
N ASN A 2 86.83 30.10 8.96
CA ASN A 2 85.44 30.05 8.51
C ASN A 2 84.83 28.69 8.69
N MET A 3 83.65 28.70 9.23
CA MET A 3 82.72 27.58 9.11
C MET A 3 81.45 28.06 8.40
N LYS A 4 81.22 27.60 7.15
CA LYS A 4 80.13 27.92 6.32
C LYS A 4 78.90 27.11 6.82
N SER A 5 77.80 27.81 7.10
CA SER A 5 76.52 27.26 7.37
C SER A 5 75.93 26.67 6.10
N GLN A 6 75.50 25.39 6.13
CA GLN A 6 74.65 24.82 5.14
C GLN A 6 73.18 24.91 5.67
N ILE A 7 72.42 25.70 4.98
CA ILE A 7 70.96 25.77 5.21
C ILE A 7 70.32 24.63 4.40
N SER A 8 69.78 23.67 5.13
CA SER A 8 68.99 22.55 4.53
C SER A 8 67.59 22.98 4.40
N PHE A 9 67.08 23.09 3.17
CA PHE A 9 65.67 23.32 2.88
C PHE A 9 64.91 22.02 3.13
N ILE A 10 64.11 21.99 4.19
CA ILE A 10 63.09 20.93 4.40
C ILE A 10 61.84 21.35 3.63
N THR A 11 61.66 20.71 2.50
CA THR A 11 60.39 20.81 1.73
C THR A 11 59.32 20.02 2.49
N ALA A 12 58.42 20.73 3.15
CA ALA A 12 57.21 20.11 3.75
C ALA A 12 56.28 19.75 2.62
N ALA A 13 56.21 18.45 2.30
CA ALA A 13 55.16 17.90 1.47
C ALA A 13 53.85 17.88 2.27
N LEU A 14 52.95 18.81 2.00
CA LEU A 14 51.56 18.79 2.44
C LEU A 14 50.88 17.64 1.72
N VAL A 15 50.74 16.50 2.40
CA VAL A 15 49.85 15.43 1.97
C VAL A 15 48.42 15.89 2.28
N SER A 16 47.76 16.42 1.27
CA SER A 16 46.31 16.65 1.31
C SER A 16 45.60 15.29 1.35
N ILE A 17 45.22 14.86 2.55
CA ILE A 17 44.28 13.76 2.72
C ILE A 17 42.92 14.32 2.25
N ALA A 18 42.59 14.11 0.98
CA ALA A 18 41.25 14.23 0.52
C ALA A 18 40.42 13.16 1.26
N MET A 19 39.72 13.58 2.31
CA MET A 19 38.62 12.80 2.83
C MET A 19 37.57 12.69 1.69
N LEU A 20 37.60 11.58 0.97
CA LEU A 20 36.49 11.10 0.23
C LEU A 20 35.40 10.86 1.27
N ALA A 21 34.59 11.90 1.54
CA ALA A 21 33.26 11.74 2.08
C ALA A 21 32.55 10.87 1.06
N GLY A 22 32.57 9.57 1.31
CA GLY A 22 31.67 8.64 0.63
C GLY A 22 30.28 9.18 0.84
N CYS A 23 29.70 9.82 -0.18
CA CYS A 23 28.27 9.97 -0.28
C CYS A 23 27.72 8.55 -0.11
N ALA A 24 27.27 8.23 1.09
CA ALA A 24 26.42 7.09 1.28
C ALA A 24 25.30 7.28 0.27
N ASN A 25 25.35 6.47 -0.77
CA ASN A 25 24.32 6.41 -1.77
C ASN A 25 23.08 5.99 -1.01
N THR A 26 22.24 6.95 -0.62
CA THR A 26 20.93 6.72 -0.03
C THR A 26 20.02 6.24 -1.16
N GLY A 27 20.43 5.10 -1.75
CA GLY A 27 19.71 4.52 -2.86
C GLY A 27 18.30 4.21 -2.43
N SER A 28 17.34 4.98 -2.98
CA SER A 28 15.95 4.55 -2.95
C SER A 28 15.88 3.15 -3.51
N ALA A 29 15.04 2.31 -2.93
CA ALA A 29 14.87 0.94 -3.38
C ALA A 29 14.58 0.91 -4.88
N VAL A 30 15.43 0.24 -5.64
CA VAL A 30 15.24 0.08 -7.07
C VAL A 30 14.41 -1.17 -7.30
N LEU A 31 13.16 -1.00 -7.72
CA LEU A 31 12.35 -2.12 -8.18
C LEU A 31 12.92 -2.68 -9.48
N LYS A 32 13.02 -4.00 -9.55
CA LYS A 32 13.39 -4.74 -10.76
C LYS A 32 12.11 -5.18 -11.48
N THR A 33 11.50 -4.26 -12.21
CA THR A 33 10.19 -4.49 -12.87
C THR A 33 10.25 -5.60 -13.93
N GLU A 34 11.43 -5.91 -14.45
CA GLU A 34 11.67 -7.06 -15.31
C GLU A 34 11.39 -8.41 -14.65
N ASN A 35 11.41 -8.46 -13.32
CA ASN A 35 11.15 -9.68 -12.54
C ASN A 35 9.67 -9.90 -12.19
N LEU A 36 8.78 -8.95 -12.48
CA LEU A 36 7.35 -9.06 -12.13
C LEU A 36 6.72 -10.40 -12.56
N PHE A 37 7.11 -10.92 -13.74
CA PHE A 37 6.52 -12.11 -14.36
C PHE A 37 7.58 -13.16 -14.70
N ARG A 38 8.65 -13.20 -13.92
CA ARG A 38 9.71 -14.21 -14.06
C ARG A 38 9.89 -14.95 -12.75
N ASP A 39 10.14 -16.24 -12.82
CA ASP A 39 10.66 -16.98 -11.69
C ASP A 39 12.14 -16.68 -11.52
N GLU A 40 12.57 -16.49 -10.28
CA GLU A 40 13.99 -16.34 -9.98
C GLU A 40 14.67 -17.70 -10.00
N VAL A 41 15.78 -17.79 -10.72
CA VAL A 41 16.56 -19.05 -10.86
C VAL A 41 17.65 -19.15 -9.78
N PHE A 42 18.11 -18.00 -9.25
CA PHE A 42 19.19 -17.98 -8.27
C PHE A 42 18.84 -17.06 -7.10
N TYR A 43 18.93 -17.61 -5.90
CA TYR A 43 18.73 -16.90 -4.66
C TYR A 43 20.01 -16.86 -3.85
N LYS A 44 20.21 -15.78 -3.09
CA LYS A 44 21.23 -15.76 -2.04
C LYS A 44 20.69 -16.55 -0.84
N THR A 45 21.43 -17.59 -0.47
CA THR A 45 20.98 -18.57 0.55
C THR A 45 20.93 -17.99 1.97
N ASP A 46 21.61 -16.87 2.23
CA ASP A 46 21.63 -16.20 3.53
C ASP A 46 20.34 -15.40 3.81
N TYR A 47 19.56 -15.09 2.79
CA TYR A 47 18.25 -14.43 2.91
C TYR A 47 17.39 -14.78 1.71
N MET A 48 16.80 -15.94 1.75
CA MET A 48 15.92 -16.45 0.68
C MET A 48 14.63 -15.64 0.58
N PRO A 49 14.03 -15.49 -0.62
CA PRO A 49 12.66 -15.04 -0.74
C PRO A 49 11.78 -16.01 0.06
N ASN A 50 10.81 -15.46 0.76
CA ASN A 50 9.97 -16.27 1.63
C ASN A 50 8.54 -15.76 1.68
N TYR A 51 7.67 -16.66 2.02
CA TYR A 51 6.29 -16.48 2.32
C TYR A 51 6.05 -16.94 3.76
N ASP A 52 5.71 -15.99 4.62
CA ASP A 52 5.48 -16.23 6.04
C ASP A 52 4.01 -15.94 6.43
N SER A 53 3.55 -16.54 7.51
CA SER A 53 2.32 -16.09 8.16
C SER A 53 2.56 -14.72 8.79
N LEU A 54 1.63 -13.81 8.57
CA LEU A 54 1.58 -12.53 9.27
C LEU A 54 0.59 -12.62 10.41
N VAL A 55 1.02 -12.24 11.61
CA VAL A 55 0.14 -11.99 12.75
C VAL A 55 0.53 -10.64 13.33
N PHE A 56 -0.40 -9.69 13.39
CA PHE A 56 -0.19 -8.45 14.10
C PHE A 56 -1.38 -8.12 15.00
N LYS A 57 -1.15 -7.38 16.08
CA LYS A 57 -2.20 -6.98 17.01
C LYS A 57 -2.74 -5.60 16.64
N SER A 58 -4.05 -5.50 16.51
CA SER A 58 -4.78 -4.25 16.28
C SER A 58 -5.89 -4.13 17.31
N ASP A 59 -5.79 -3.17 18.21
CA ASP A 59 -6.74 -2.91 19.32
C ASP A 59 -7.14 -4.19 20.08
N GLY A 60 -6.14 -5.02 20.39
CA GLY A 60 -6.31 -6.27 21.13
C GLY A 60 -6.75 -7.49 20.30
N ALA A 61 -7.13 -7.32 19.03
CA ALA A 61 -7.44 -8.41 18.11
C ALA A 61 -6.20 -8.86 17.33
N GLU A 62 -6.01 -10.15 17.13
CA GLU A 62 -5.01 -10.69 16.24
C GLU A 62 -5.54 -10.71 14.80
N ILE A 63 -4.85 -10.01 13.93
CA ILE A 63 -5.14 -9.91 12.50
C ILE A 63 -4.16 -10.81 11.75
N TYR A 64 -4.70 -11.68 10.93
CA TYR A 64 -3.93 -12.66 10.17
C TYR A 64 -3.77 -12.26 8.72
N GLY A 65 -2.72 -12.76 8.10
CA GLY A 65 -2.44 -12.53 6.69
C GLY A 65 -1.20 -13.27 6.22
N GLN A 66 -0.70 -12.80 5.11
CA GLN A 66 0.52 -13.30 4.48
C GLN A 66 1.55 -12.17 4.42
N LEU A 67 2.81 -12.53 4.62
CA LEU A 67 3.95 -11.65 4.41
C LEU A 67 4.86 -12.29 3.35
N LEU A 68 5.08 -11.57 2.27
CA LEU A 68 6.00 -11.98 1.20
C LEU A 68 7.24 -11.09 1.29
N LYS A 69 8.41 -11.67 1.34
CA LYS A 69 9.68 -10.96 1.34
C LYS A 69 10.53 -11.37 0.15
N PRO A 70 11.12 -10.41 -0.60
CA PRO A 70 12.08 -10.71 -1.65
C PRO A 70 13.41 -11.18 -1.05
N ASP A 71 14.29 -11.75 -1.85
CA ASP A 71 15.62 -12.13 -1.43
C ASP A 71 16.53 -10.91 -1.14
N ARG A 72 17.75 -11.18 -0.65
CA ARG A 72 18.71 -10.11 -0.28
C ARG A 72 19.26 -9.31 -1.46
N SER A 73 19.10 -9.78 -2.69
CA SER A 73 19.60 -9.08 -3.88
C SER A 73 18.95 -7.70 -4.10
N TYR A 74 17.81 -7.44 -3.46
CA TYR A 74 17.11 -6.15 -3.51
C TYR A 74 17.62 -5.12 -2.48
N GLY A 75 18.64 -5.46 -1.69
CA GLY A 75 19.26 -4.54 -0.74
C GLY A 75 18.37 -4.14 0.43
N GLU A 76 18.71 -3.01 1.02
CA GLU A 76 18.01 -2.37 2.12
C GLU A 76 16.98 -1.35 1.58
N LYS A 77 16.08 -0.84 2.42
CA LYS A 77 15.09 0.20 2.10
C LYS A 77 14.09 -0.20 1.00
N ARG A 78 13.50 -1.36 1.15
CA ARG A 78 12.49 -1.88 0.21
C ARG A 78 11.14 -1.19 0.39
N PRO A 79 10.39 -0.94 -0.69
CA PRO A 79 9.00 -0.52 -0.55
C PRO A 79 8.18 -1.59 0.18
N CYS A 80 7.28 -1.13 1.04
CA CYS A 80 6.33 -1.99 1.74
C CYS A 80 4.93 -1.77 1.17
N VAL A 81 4.27 -2.83 0.70
CA VAL A 81 2.97 -2.77 0.05
C VAL A 81 1.95 -3.57 0.84
N LEU A 82 0.87 -2.91 1.27
CA LEU A 82 -0.17 -3.47 2.13
C LEU A 82 -1.45 -3.64 1.33
N PHE A 83 -1.96 -4.89 1.24
CA PHE A 83 -3.17 -5.22 0.49
C PHE A 83 -4.38 -5.40 1.39
N PHE A 84 -5.49 -4.78 0.99
CA PHE A 84 -6.77 -4.78 1.69
C PHE A 84 -7.88 -5.26 0.74
N HIS A 85 -8.50 -6.39 1.06
CA HIS A 85 -9.53 -6.99 0.23
C HIS A 85 -10.87 -6.25 0.33
N GLY A 86 -11.76 -6.50 -0.65
CA GLY A 86 -13.15 -6.04 -0.64
C GLY A 86 -14.04 -6.83 0.31
N PHE A 87 -15.33 -6.54 0.30
CA PHE A 87 -16.35 -7.32 0.99
C PHE A 87 -16.61 -8.63 0.18
N ALA A 88 -16.74 -9.81 0.73
CA ALA A 88 -16.37 -10.27 2.07
C ALA A 88 -14.98 -10.92 2.08
N GLY A 89 -14.10 -10.62 1.11
CA GLY A 89 -12.72 -11.09 1.11
C GLY A 89 -12.41 -12.26 0.18
N PHE A 90 -13.28 -12.56 -0.78
CA PHE A 90 -13.05 -13.64 -1.75
C PHE A 90 -11.93 -13.30 -2.76
N ALA A 91 -11.76 -12.03 -3.12
CA ALA A 91 -10.70 -11.56 -4.00
C ALA A 91 -9.61 -10.83 -3.20
N ARG A 92 -8.39 -11.39 -3.13
CA ARG A 92 -7.27 -10.85 -2.32
C ARG A 92 -6.11 -10.29 -3.13
N PHE A 93 -6.07 -10.55 -4.43
CA PHE A 93 -5.00 -10.08 -5.33
C PHE A 93 -3.60 -10.60 -5.00
N ASP A 94 -3.51 -11.84 -4.52
CA ASP A 94 -2.25 -12.53 -4.22
C ASP A 94 -1.30 -12.58 -5.42
N ASP A 95 -1.83 -12.70 -6.62
CA ASP A 95 -1.10 -12.69 -7.89
C ASP A 95 -0.31 -11.38 -8.10
N ILE A 96 -0.96 -10.24 -7.84
CA ILE A 96 -0.31 -8.91 -7.89
C ILE A 96 0.73 -8.81 -6.77
N GLY A 97 0.37 -9.21 -5.54
CA GLY A 97 1.28 -9.19 -4.40
C GLY A 97 2.55 -9.99 -4.65
N GLN A 98 2.43 -11.22 -5.17
CA GLN A 98 3.58 -12.07 -5.52
C GLN A 98 4.44 -11.45 -6.62
N ALA A 99 3.83 -10.84 -7.64
CA ALA A 99 4.57 -10.16 -8.69
C ALA A 99 5.37 -8.96 -8.14
N LEU A 100 4.77 -8.14 -7.28
CA LEU A 100 5.47 -7.02 -6.64
C LEU A 100 6.60 -7.50 -5.72
N CYS A 101 6.42 -8.64 -5.03
CA CYS A 101 7.49 -9.25 -4.24
C CYS A 101 8.67 -9.66 -5.13
N ARG A 102 8.43 -10.31 -6.28
CA ARG A 102 9.48 -10.63 -7.26
C ARG A 102 10.19 -9.39 -7.77
N ALA A 103 9.51 -8.25 -7.85
CA ALA A 103 10.11 -6.97 -8.22
C ALA A 103 10.89 -6.29 -7.09
N GLY A 104 10.83 -6.78 -5.84
CA GLY A 104 11.61 -6.28 -4.71
C GLY A 104 10.82 -5.62 -3.58
N CYS A 105 9.48 -5.61 -3.63
CA CYS A 105 8.67 -5.11 -2.53
C CYS A 105 8.54 -6.15 -1.40
N VAL A 106 8.50 -5.68 -0.16
CA VAL A 106 7.92 -6.47 0.94
C VAL A 106 6.41 -6.28 0.90
N VAL A 107 5.65 -7.37 0.83
CA VAL A 107 4.20 -7.33 0.61
C VAL A 107 3.47 -8.00 1.77
N LEU A 108 2.46 -7.32 2.30
CA LEU A 108 1.55 -7.84 3.31
C LEU A 108 0.14 -7.91 2.73
N ILE A 109 -0.48 -9.08 2.79
CA ILE A 109 -1.87 -9.31 2.35
C ILE A 109 -2.65 -9.75 3.58
N ILE A 110 -3.50 -8.89 4.11
CA ILE A 110 -4.22 -9.17 5.36
C ILE A 110 -5.64 -9.66 5.11
N HIS A 111 -6.16 -10.36 6.12
CA HIS A 111 -7.58 -10.57 6.31
C HIS A 111 -8.11 -9.53 7.30
N HIS A 112 -9.13 -8.78 6.95
CA HIS A 112 -9.73 -7.81 7.86
C HIS A 112 -10.20 -8.45 9.17
N ARG A 113 -10.28 -7.65 10.24
CA ARG A 113 -10.83 -8.05 11.54
C ARG A 113 -12.18 -8.77 11.35
N GLY A 114 -12.34 -9.94 11.99
CA GLY A 114 -13.55 -10.74 11.88
C GLY A 114 -13.72 -11.48 10.54
N ALA A 115 -12.73 -11.44 9.64
CA ALA A 115 -12.75 -12.14 8.36
C ALA A 115 -11.68 -13.24 8.33
N TRP A 116 -12.00 -14.39 7.71
CA TRP A 116 -11.06 -15.45 7.30
C TRP A 116 -10.05 -15.87 8.39
N GLY A 117 -10.48 -15.96 9.63
CA GLY A 117 -9.67 -16.39 10.76
C GLY A 117 -9.18 -15.25 11.66
N SER A 118 -9.09 -14.02 11.18
CA SER A 118 -8.75 -12.86 12.01
C SER A 118 -9.74 -12.71 13.17
N GLN A 119 -9.21 -12.32 14.34
CA GLN A 119 -10.01 -12.17 15.55
C GLN A 119 -10.90 -10.92 15.49
N GLY A 120 -11.79 -10.80 16.49
CA GLY A 120 -12.67 -9.65 16.66
C GLY A 120 -13.91 -9.68 15.78
N LYS A 121 -14.54 -8.53 15.60
CA LYS A 121 -15.78 -8.34 14.84
C LYS A 121 -15.53 -7.51 13.60
N TYR A 122 -16.05 -7.97 12.47
CA TYR A 122 -15.98 -7.23 11.22
C TYR A 122 -16.89 -5.99 11.27
N SER A 123 -16.35 -4.84 10.92
CA SER A 123 -17.06 -3.63 10.54
C SER A 123 -16.19 -2.80 9.61
N VAL A 124 -16.76 -1.88 8.84
CA VAL A 124 -15.98 -1.05 7.93
C VAL A 124 -15.07 -0.10 8.70
N SER A 125 -15.53 0.42 9.84
CA SER A 125 -14.71 1.27 10.71
C SER A 125 -13.52 0.50 11.30
N ASN A 126 -13.70 -0.76 11.69
CA ASN A 126 -12.60 -1.62 12.13
C ASN A 126 -11.60 -1.91 10.99
N CYS A 127 -12.07 -2.12 9.75
CA CYS A 127 -11.17 -2.31 8.60
C CYS A 127 -10.27 -1.08 8.39
N VAL A 128 -10.83 0.12 8.50
CA VAL A 128 -10.07 1.37 8.39
C VAL A 128 -9.08 1.52 9.56
N GLN A 129 -9.51 1.23 10.79
CA GLN A 129 -8.64 1.32 11.97
C GLN A 129 -7.49 0.31 11.92
N ASP A 130 -7.77 -0.94 11.48
CA ASP A 130 -6.74 -1.96 11.32
C ASP A 130 -5.71 -1.56 10.25
N ALA A 131 -6.15 -0.90 9.18
CA ALA A 131 -5.25 -0.37 8.16
C ALA A 131 -4.33 0.74 8.73
N VAL A 132 -4.86 1.65 9.56
CA VAL A 132 -4.06 2.67 10.26
C VAL A 132 -3.04 2.01 11.18
N ASN A 133 -3.46 1.03 11.99
CA ASN A 133 -2.59 0.32 12.92
C ASN A 133 -1.51 -0.48 12.17
N LEU A 134 -1.85 -1.07 11.01
CA LEU A 134 -0.88 -1.79 10.17
C LEU A 134 0.18 -0.85 9.58
N VAL A 135 -0.21 0.36 9.15
CA VAL A 135 0.75 1.38 8.71
C VAL A 135 1.74 1.71 9.84
N GLN A 136 1.27 1.89 11.07
CA GLN A 136 2.14 2.12 12.22
C GLN A 136 3.06 0.92 12.48
N TYR A 137 2.53 -0.30 12.42
CA TYR A 137 3.30 -1.53 12.63
C TYR A 137 4.44 -1.67 11.64
N VAL A 138 4.20 -1.50 10.33
CA VAL A 138 5.26 -1.65 9.32
C VAL A 138 6.28 -0.50 9.35
N LYS A 139 5.93 0.63 9.94
CA LYS A 139 6.85 1.77 10.16
C LYS A 139 7.66 1.63 11.45
N SER A 140 7.38 0.65 12.31
CA SER A 140 8.18 0.41 13.53
C SER A 140 9.63 0.08 13.19
N VAL A 141 10.55 0.45 14.08
CA VAL A 141 11.98 0.15 13.92
C VAL A 141 12.21 -1.36 13.83
N GLU A 142 11.48 -2.14 14.63
CA GLU A 142 11.58 -3.59 14.65
C GLU A 142 11.21 -4.20 13.28
N PHE A 143 10.06 -3.83 12.73
CA PHE A 143 9.61 -4.34 11.43
C PHE A 143 10.61 -3.97 10.32
N ARG A 144 11.01 -2.71 10.26
CA ARG A 144 11.93 -2.21 9.23
C ARG A 144 13.28 -2.92 9.27
N ASN A 145 13.84 -3.11 10.45
CA ASN A 145 15.11 -3.82 10.60
C ASN A 145 15.00 -5.29 10.21
N LYS A 146 13.87 -5.94 10.57
CA LYS A 146 13.64 -7.36 10.26
C LYS A 146 13.45 -7.61 8.76
N TYR A 147 12.74 -6.71 8.06
CA TYR A 147 12.36 -6.91 6.66
C TYR A 147 13.04 -5.96 5.68
N HIS A 148 13.96 -5.14 6.16
CA HIS A 148 14.72 -4.17 5.36
C HIS A 148 13.83 -3.21 4.56
N THR A 149 12.77 -2.72 5.19
CA THR A 149 11.81 -1.80 4.56
C THR A 149 12.14 -0.34 4.82
N ASP A 150 11.68 0.52 3.92
CA ASP A 150 11.79 1.97 4.05
C ASP A 150 10.52 2.55 4.68
N ALA A 151 10.67 3.33 5.76
CA ALA A 151 9.54 3.99 6.42
C ALA A 151 8.81 5.01 5.53
N ASP A 152 9.50 5.55 4.53
CA ASP A 152 8.98 6.57 3.62
C ASP A 152 8.47 5.99 2.31
N SER A 153 8.46 4.66 2.18
CA SER A 153 8.02 3.92 0.99
C SER A 153 6.93 2.90 1.34
N VAL A 154 5.90 3.34 2.06
CA VAL A 154 4.73 2.53 2.42
C VAL A 154 3.58 2.83 1.45
N PHE A 155 3.06 1.77 0.80
CA PHE A 155 1.97 1.83 -0.17
C PHE A 155 0.79 0.99 0.29
N LEU A 156 -0.43 1.49 0.07
CA LEU A 156 -1.65 0.74 0.35
C LEU A 156 -2.34 0.40 -0.96
N VAL A 157 -2.79 -0.83 -1.10
CA VAL A 157 -3.55 -1.32 -2.27
C VAL A 157 -4.88 -1.87 -1.78
N GLY A 158 -5.98 -1.36 -2.27
CA GLY A 158 -7.31 -1.79 -1.84
C GLY A 158 -8.28 -2.01 -2.99
N HIS A 159 -9.02 -3.14 -2.95
CA HIS A 159 -10.04 -3.47 -3.93
C HIS A 159 -11.45 -3.23 -3.37
N SER A 160 -12.33 -2.67 -4.18
CA SER A 160 -13.74 -2.48 -3.81
C SER A 160 -13.87 -1.74 -2.46
N MET A 161 -14.49 -2.32 -1.44
CA MET A 161 -14.53 -1.80 -0.07
C MET A 161 -13.11 -1.57 0.50
N GLY A 162 -12.12 -2.40 0.15
CA GLY A 162 -10.72 -2.18 0.51
C GLY A 162 -10.16 -0.88 -0.09
N GLY A 163 -10.67 -0.44 -1.25
CA GLY A 163 -10.34 0.87 -1.83
C GLY A 163 -10.81 2.03 -0.95
N ASN A 164 -12.00 1.92 -0.36
CA ASN A 164 -12.47 2.87 0.65
C ASN A 164 -11.58 2.82 1.92
N THR A 165 -11.21 1.61 2.34
CA THR A 165 -10.33 1.40 3.50
C THR A 165 -8.99 2.12 3.33
N VAL A 166 -8.30 1.95 2.19
CA VAL A 166 -6.98 2.55 1.98
C VAL A 166 -7.04 4.07 1.86
N LEU A 167 -8.09 4.62 1.24
CA LEU A 167 -8.29 6.07 1.17
C LEU A 167 -8.43 6.66 2.57
N ASN A 168 -9.34 6.11 3.39
CA ASN A 168 -9.61 6.62 4.73
C ASN A 168 -8.45 6.35 5.71
N ALA A 169 -7.74 5.24 5.57
CA ALA A 169 -6.52 4.98 6.33
C ALA A 169 -5.41 5.99 5.99
N ALA A 170 -5.21 6.31 4.71
CA ALA A 170 -4.21 7.30 4.29
C ALA A 170 -4.51 8.70 4.79
N VAL A 171 -5.80 9.09 4.83
CA VAL A 171 -6.22 10.38 5.42
C VAL A 171 -5.89 10.47 6.92
N ARG A 172 -5.92 9.33 7.64
CA ARG A 172 -5.69 9.25 9.10
C ARG A 172 -4.25 8.90 9.47
N SER A 173 -3.41 8.53 8.50
CA SER A 173 -2.03 8.09 8.74
C SER A 173 -1.03 9.08 8.17
N SER A 174 0.09 9.28 8.86
CA SER A 174 1.24 10.00 8.31
C SER A 174 2.20 9.05 7.60
N GLY A 175 2.80 9.51 6.49
CA GLY A 175 3.86 8.79 5.78
C GLY A 175 3.38 7.56 5.00
N VAL A 176 2.15 7.59 4.50
CA VAL A 176 1.70 6.75 3.39
C VAL A 176 2.16 7.40 2.10
N ARG A 177 3.08 6.75 1.40
CA ARG A 177 3.70 7.28 0.18
C ARG A 177 2.71 7.32 -0.98
N GLY A 178 1.87 6.30 -1.10
CA GLY A 178 0.86 6.23 -2.15
C GLY A 178 -0.23 5.22 -1.85
N ILE A 179 -1.38 5.44 -2.47
CA ILE A 179 -2.50 4.50 -2.45
C ILE A 179 -2.86 4.07 -3.87
N VAL A 180 -3.22 2.81 -4.01
CA VAL A 180 -3.77 2.23 -5.23
C VAL A 180 -5.19 1.75 -4.92
N MET A 181 -6.15 2.31 -5.61
CA MET A 181 -7.56 1.98 -5.46
C MET A 181 -8.02 1.18 -6.68
N LEU A 182 -8.34 -0.09 -6.47
CA LEU A 182 -8.75 -1.06 -7.50
C LEU A 182 -10.27 -1.20 -7.50
N ALA A 183 -10.96 -0.71 -8.53
CA ALA A 183 -12.43 -0.71 -8.63
C ALA A 183 -13.10 -0.33 -7.28
N PRO A 184 -12.72 0.81 -6.64
CA PRO A 184 -13.07 1.10 -5.27
C PRO A 184 -14.55 1.39 -5.09
N CYS A 185 -15.12 0.96 -3.97
CA CYS A 185 -16.49 1.26 -3.58
C CYS A 185 -16.52 2.53 -2.70
N ASP A 186 -17.24 3.58 -3.13
CA ASP A 186 -17.57 4.71 -2.26
C ASP A 186 -18.69 4.30 -1.29
N ILE A 187 -18.29 3.57 -0.25
CA ILE A 187 -19.24 3.02 0.71
C ILE A 187 -20.00 4.12 1.47
N GLY A 188 -19.36 5.27 1.69
CA GLY A 188 -19.99 6.39 2.37
C GLY A 188 -21.16 6.97 1.55
N THR A 189 -20.90 7.36 0.30
CA THR A 189 -21.94 7.87 -0.59
C THR A 189 -23.02 6.82 -0.89
N THR A 190 -22.62 5.56 -1.05
CA THR A 190 -23.55 4.45 -1.27
C THR A 190 -24.48 4.30 -0.07
N THR A 191 -23.97 4.29 1.16
CA THR A 191 -24.80 4.16 2.37
C THR A 191 -25.81 5.31 2.50
N LEU A 192 -25.43 6.54 2.13
CA LEU A 192 -26.34 7.70 2.18
C LEU A 192 -27.50 7.62 1.16
N LYS A 193 -27.39 6.78 0.14
CA LYS A 193 -28.36 6.66 -0.95
C LYS A 193 -29.12 5.33 -0.94
N THR A 194 -28.73 4.40 -0.08
CA THR A 194 -29.28 3.03 -0.05
C THR A 194 -30.11 2.86 1.21
N SER A 195 -31.30 2.28 1.10
CA SER A 195 -32.13 1.93 2.25
C SER A 195 -31.50 0.82 3.09
N LYS A 196 -31.96 0.68 4.33
CA LYS A 196 -31.49 -0.40 5.21
C LYS A 196 -31.75 -1.79 4.61
N GLU A 197 -32.91 -1.97 4.01
CA GLU A 197 -33.37 -3.22 3.40
C GLU A 197 -32.48 -3.59 2.19
N GLU A 198 -32.22 -2.63 1.31
CA GLU A 198 -31.33 -2.83 0.16
C GLU A 198 -29.90 -3.16 0.60
N MET A 199 -29.38 -2.43 1.61
CA MET A 199 -28.06 -2.72 2.15
C MET A 199 -28.00 -4.09 2.80
N HIS A 200 -29.03 -4.50 3.55
CA HIS A 200 -29.12 -5.83 4.13
C HIS A 200 -29.07 -6.92 3.05
N THR A 201 -29.88 -6.77 2.00
CA THR A 201 -29.91 -7.69 0.86
C THR A 201 -28.54 -7.79 0.21
N PHE A 202 -27.91 -6.65 -0.07
CA PHE A 202 -26.56 -6.62 -0.64
C PHE A 202 -25.53 -7.36 0.24
N LEU A 203 -25.54 -7.12 1.55
CA LEU A 203 -24.57 -7.74 2.47
C LEU A 203 -24.75 -9.27 2.52
N VAL A 204 -26.00 -9.75 2.57
CA VAL A 204 -26.30 -11.19 2.62
C VAL A 204 -25.91 -11.87 1.30
N GLU A 205 -26.29 -11.30 0.17
CA GLU A 205 -25.98 -11.86 -1.16
C GLU A 205 -24.49 -11.87 -1.48
N ASN A 206 -23.70 -11.02 -0.81
CA ASN A 206 -22.24 -10.92 -1.03
C ASN A 206 -21.38 -11.54 0.07
N GLY A 207 -21.95 -12.41 0.91
CA GLY A 207 -21.18 -13.28 1.79
C GLY A 207 -21.03 -12.77 3.23
N LEU A 208 -22.04 -12.08 3.77
CA LEU A 208 -22.05 -11.66 5.17
C LEU A 208 -21.81 -12.83 6.13
N GLU A 209 -22.28 -14.02 5.80
CA GLU A 209 -22.24 -15.24 6.62
C GLU A 209 -20.82 -15.76 6.88
N VAL A 210 -19.82 -15.41 6.04
CA VAL A 210 -18.41 -15.80 6.27
C VAL A 210 -17.67 -14.85 7.21
N LEU A 211 -18.32 -13.79 7.66
CA LEU A 211 -17.76 -12.75 8.51
C LEU A 211 -18.27 -12.85 9.95
N LYS A 212 -17.40 -12.65 10.92
CA LYS A 212 -17.80 -12.50 12.34
C LYS A 212 -18.30 -11.07 12.55
N THR A 213 -19.60 -10.90 12.54
CA THR A 213 -20.28 -9.62 12.79
C THR A 213 -21.26 -9.75 13.96
N ASP A 214 -21.81 -8.62 14.41
CA ASP A 214 -22.98 -8.59 15.29
C ASP A 214 -24.29 -8.53 14.47
N GLY A 215 -24.25 -9.02 13.23
CA GLY A 215 -25.37 -9.05 12.28
C GLY A 215 -25.37 -7.85 11.33
N SER A 216 -26.25 -7.93 10.32
CA SER A 216 -26.36 -6.89 9.29
C SER A 216 -26.80 -5.53 9.84
N ASP A 217 -27.64 -5.52 10.88
CA ASP A 217 -28.10 -4.29 11.53
C ASP A 217 -26.96 -3.53 12.20
N ALA A 218 -26.07 -4.24 12.89
CA ALA A 218 -24.90 -3.65 13.51
C ALA A 218 -23.94 -3.09 12.46
N LEU A 219 -23.73 -3.85 11.37
CA LEU A 219 -22.89 -3.42 10.26
C LEU A 219 -23.48 -2.20 9.54
N TYR A 220 -24.78 -2.19 9.28
CA TYR A 220 -25.49 -1.03 8.72
C TYR A 220 -25.36 0.19 9.64
N GLY A 221 -25.53 0.00 10.95
CA GLY A 221 -25.35 1.07 11.94
C GLY A 221 -23.93 1.64 11.96
N ASP A 222 -22.91 0.80 11.76
CA ASP A 222 -21.52 1.24 11.58
C ASP A 222 -21.37 2.09 10.33
N LEU A 223 -21.88 1.62 9.20
CA LEU A 223 -21.86 2.34 7.93
C LEU A 223 -22.53 3.71 8.02
N VAL A 224 -23.73 3.80 8.61
CA VAL A 224 -24.45 5.07 8.77
C VAL A 224 -23.70 6.06 9.63
N ARG A 225 -23.10 5.63 10.74
CA ARG A 225 -22.31 6.50 11.62
C ARG A 225 -21.13 7.14 10.91
N HIS A 226 -20.52 6.45 9.96
CA HIS A 226 -19.33 6.88 9.26
C HIS A 226 -19.55 7.32 7.80
N ALA A 227 -20.81 7.27 7.32
CA ALA A 227 -21.13 7.49 5.91
C ALA A 227 -20.57 8.82 5.37
N ALA A 228 -20.80 9.92 6.09
CA ALA A 228 -20.30 11.23 5.67
C ALA A 228 -18.77 11.32 5.68
N GLU A 229 -18.11 10.66 6.63
CA GLU A 229 -16.66 10.65 6.72
C GLU A 229 -16.03 9.82 5.60
N TYR A 230 -16.64 8.67 5.26
CA TYR A 230 -16.13 7.71 4.29
C TYR A 230 -16.54 8.03 2.85
N ALA A 231 -17.39 9.02 2.64
CA ALA A 231 -17.73 9.48 1.29
C ALA A 231 -16.48 10.01 0.57
N PHE A 232 -16.24 9.53 -0.63
CA PHE A 232 -15.05 9.87 -1.43
C PHE A 232 -14.84 11.37 -1.62
N PRO A 233 -15.87 12.20 -1.91
CA PRO A 233 -15.67 13.65 -2.03
C PRO A 233 -15.07 14.29 -0.76
N ASN A 234 -15.49 13.81 0.41
CA ASN A 234 -15.02 14.33 1.70
C ASN A 234 -13.60 13.83 2.03
N ALA A 235 -13.29 12.58 1.70
CA ALA A 235 -11.97 11.97 1.95
C ALA A 235 -10.91 12.50 0.97
N ALA A 236 -11.26 12.67 -0.33
CA ALA A 236 -10.32 13.16 -1.36
C ALA A 236 -9.75 14.54 -1.02
N GLY A 237 -10.58 15.45 -0.49
CA GLY A 237 -10.13 16.79 -0.10
C GLY A 237 -9.18 16.82 1.10
N LYS A 238 -9.21 15.77 1.93
CA LYS A 238 -8.35 15.63 3.12
C LYS A 238 -7.02 14.94 2.83
N LEU A 239 -6.95 14.16 1.73
CA LEU A 239 -5.73 13.44 1.36
C LEU A 239 -4.62 14.43 1.01
N GLN A 240 -3.43 14.22 1.58
CA GLN A 240 -2.27 15.09 1.36
C GLN A 240 -0.95 14.32 1.43
N ASN A 241 0.04 14.76 0.69
CA ASN A 241 1.38 14.17 0.64
C ASN A 241 1.38 12.66 0.29
N THR A 242 0.32 12.19 -0.37
CA THR A 242 0.12 10.80 -0.74
C THR A 242 -0.22 10.72 -2.21
N ALA A 243 0.53 9.95 -2.99
CA ALA A 243 0.22 9.71 -4.39
C ALA A 243 -1.03 8.82 -4.53
N LEU A 244 -1.82 9.04 -5.58
CA LEU A 244 -3.03 8.27 -5.87
C LEU A 244 -2.95 7.63 -7.24
N LEU A 245 -3.19 6.32 -7.31
CA LEU A 245 -3.50 5.59 -8.54
C LEU A 245 -4.90 4.99 -8.42
N LEU A 246 -5.82 5.46 -9.25
CA LEU A 246 -7.15 4.88 -9.42
C LEU A 246 -7.15 3.93 -10.62
N ILE A 247 -7.63 2.69 -10.42
CA ILE A 247 -7.82 1.71 -11.50
C ILE A 247 -9.29 1.30 -11.54
N THR A 248 -9.92 1.40 -12.72
CA THR A 248 -11.34 1.12 -12.92
C THR A 248 -11.56 0.08 -14.01
N GLY A 249 -12.66 -0.66 -13.90
CA GLY A 249 -13.15 -1.58 -14.93
C GLY A 249 -14.29 -0.94 -15.74
N GLU A 250 -14.15 -0.85 -17.07
CA GLU A 250 -15.20 -0.31 -17.95
C GLU A 250 -16.45 -1.19 -17.97
N LEU A 251 -16.29 -2.49 -17.67
CA LEU A 251 -17.35 -3.49 -17.61
C LEU A 251 -17.79 -3.78 -16.18
N ASP A 252 -17.40 -2.93 -15.23
CA ASP A 252 -17.81 -3.07 -13.82
C ASP A 252 -19.31 -2.76 -13.68
N THR A 253 -20.07 -3.75 -13.25
CA THR A 253 -21.52 -3.61 -12.98
C THR A 253 -21.83 -3.42 -11.50
N CYS A 254 -20.82 -3.54 -10.62
CA CYS A 254 -20.98 -3.38 -9.18
C CYS A 254 -20.77 -1.92 -8.75
N ILE A 255 -19.86 -1.22 -9.43
CA ILE A 255 -19.47 0.15 -9.06
C ILE A 255 -19.71 1.10 -10.24
N SER A 256 -20.35 2.22 -9.96
CA SER A 256 -20.62 3.25 -10.98
C SER A 256 -19.32 3.91 -11.46
N ASN A 257 -19.04 3.76 -12.74
CA ASN A 257 -17.90 4.43 -13.38
C ASN A 257 -18.02 5.96 -13.36
N ASP A 258 -19.23 6.52 -13.43
CA ASP A 258 -19.46 7.96 -13.34
C ASP A 258 -19.10 8.51 -11.95
N MET A 259 -19.41 7.74 -10.89
CA MET A 259 -19.03 8.09 -9.52
C MET A 259 -17.50 8.11 -9.37
N LEU A 260 -16.80 7.11 -9.91
CA LEU A 260 -15.34 7.02 -9.86
C LEU A 260 -14.66 8.11 -10.71
N LYS A 261 -15.26 8.47 -11.86
CA LYS A 261 -14.80 9.59 -12.68
C LYS A 261 -14.90 10.91 -11.91
N THR A 262 -16.04 11.18 -11.27
CA THR A 262 -16.25 12.37 -10.45
C THR A 262 -15.26 12.43 -9.28
N PHE A 263 -15.01 11.30 -8.61
CA PHE A 263 -13.99 11.21 -7.57
C PHE A 263 -12.60 11.56 -8.11
N TYR A 264 -12.20 10.99 -9.26
CA TYR A 264 -10.90 11.26 -9.86
C TYR A 264 -10.75 12.74 -10.26
N GLU A 265 -11.77 13.32 -10.88
CA GLU A 265 -11.78 14.75 -11.25
C GLU A 265 -11.58 15.63 -10.02
N THR A 266 -12.25 15.33 -8.90
CA THR A 266 -12.08 16.04 -7.62
C THR A 266 -10.67 15.83 -7.06
N ALA A 267 -10.19 14.60 -7.01
CA ALA A 267 -8.87 14.27 -6.46
C ALA A 267 -7.75 14.90 -7.29
N SER A 268 -7.88 14.92 -8.62
CA SER A 268 -6.86 15.50 -9.53
C SER A 268 -6.68 17.02 -9.37
N GLN A 269 -7.69 17.72 -8.84
CA GLN A 269 -7.62 19.14 -8.52
C GLN A 269 -6.95 19.42 -7.17
N ASN A 270 -6.76 18.38 -6.34
CA ASN A 270 -6.12 18.53 -5.04
C ASN A 270 -4.60 18.68 -5.21
N LYS A 271 -4.13 19.93 -5.15
CA LYS A 271 -2.70 20.30 -5.30
C LYS A 271 -1.79 19.76 -4.20
N LYS A 272 -2.35 19.16 -3.13
CA LYS A 272 -1.57 18.52 -2.07
C LYS A 272 -1.16 17.08 -2.42
N LEU A 273 -1.70 16.52 -3.51
CA LEU A 273 -1.30 15.20 -4.01
C LEU A 273 -0.07 15.37 -4.91
N PRO A 274 1.05 14.68 -4.60
CA PRO A 274 2.24 14.74 -5.42
C PRO A 274 2.04 14.10 -6.80
N LEU A 275 1.13 13.11 -6.90
CA LEU A 275 0.78 12.42 -8.13
C LEU A 275 -0.66 11.92 -8.03
N CYS A 276 -1.46 12.12 -9.10
CA CYS A 276 -2.81 11.57 -9.20
C CYS A 276 -3.00 10.98 -10.60
N LEU A 277 -3.20 9.67 -10.68
CA LEU A 277 -3.33 8.94 -11.94
C LEU A 277 -4.62 8.13 -11.98
N HIS A 278 -5.21 8.00 -13.16
CA HIS A 278 -6.33 7.11 -13.44
C HIS A 278 -6.00 6.21 -14.63
N LYS A 279 -6.32 4.93 -14.49
CA LYS A 279 -6.24 3.92 -15.54
C LYS A 279 -7.56 3.19 -15.64
N SER A 280 -8.09 3.06 -16.82
CA SER A 280 -9.31 2.29 -17.11
C SER A 280 -9.01 1.12 -18.01
N TYR A 281 -9.65 -0.02 -17.76
CA TYR A 281 -9.47 -1.25 -18.52
C TYR A 281 -10.83 -1.86 -18.86
N LYS A 282 -10.93 -2.49 -20.02
CA LYS A 282 -12.13 -3.21 -20.44
C LYS A 282 -12.23 -4.55 -19.72
N VAL A 283 -12.51 -4.49 -18.40
CA VAL A 283 -12.61 -5.62 -17.48
C VAL A 283 -13.76 -5.39 -16.49
N GLU A 284 -14.20 -6.46 -15.84
CA GLU A 284 -15.24 -6.50 -14.80
C GLU A 284 -14.71 -6.07 -13.41
N HIS A 285 -15.56 -6.09 -12.38
CA HIS A 285 -15.24 -5.64 -11.02
C HIS A 285 -14.03 -6.34 -10.40
N GLY A 286 -13.83 -7.64 -10.64
CA GLY A 286 -12.68 -8.42 -10.16
C GLY A 286 -11.38 -8.13 -10.90
N LEU A 287 -11.41 -7.35 -11.99
CA LEU A 287 -10.27 -6.95 -12.81
C LEU A 287 -9.49 -8.13 -13.42
N MET A 288 -10.12 -9.30 -13.59
CA MET A 288 -9.47 -10.56 -13.98
C MET A 288 -8.74 -10.46 -15.32
N GLY A 289 -9.39 -9.91 -16.35
CA GLY A 289 -8.80 -9.81 -17.69
C GLY A 289 -7.67 -8.80 -17.85
N GLY A 290 -7.38 -8.01 -16.80
CA GLY A 290 -6.38 -6.92 -16.82
C GLY A 290 -5.15 -7.15 -15.94
N ARG A 291 -5.09 -8.25 -15.17
CA ARG A 291 -4.13 -8.46 -14.06
C ARG A 291 -2.68 -8.20 -14.41
N ILE A 292 -2.19 -8.63 -15.57
CA ILE A 292 -0.81 -8.41 -15.99
C ILE A 292 -0.53 -6.91 -16.22
N ARG A 293 -1.42 -6.21 -16.94
CA ARG A 293 -1.26 -4.76 -17.20
C ARG A 293 -1.39 -3.95 -15.93
N ILE A 294 -2.38 -4.26 -15.11
CA ILE A 294 -2.62 -3.62 -13.82
C ILE A 294 -1.42 -3.78 -12.89
N THR A 295 -0.82 -4.97 -12.84
CA THR A 295 0.40 -5.22 -12.05
C THR A 295 1.57 -4.34 -12.50
N ARG A 296 1.75 -4.18 -13.83
CA ARG A 296 2.78 -3.27 -14.36
C ARG A 296 2.52 -1.83 -13.97
N ASP A 297 1.30 -1.35 -14.13
CA ASP A 297 0.95 0.03 -13.76
C ASP A 297 1.14 0.30 -12.26
N ILE A 298 0.83 -0.66 -11.40
CA ILE A 298 1.10 -0.55 -9.96
C ILE A 298 2.60 -0.48 -9.69
N ALA A 299 3.39 -1.36 -10.30
CA ALA A 299 4.84 -1.35 -10.14
C ALA A 299 5.47 -0.03 -10.66
N ASP A 300 5.03 0.45 -11.81
CA ASP A 300 5.48 1.73 -12.39
C ASP A 300 5.09 2.92 -11.51
N PHE A 301 3.89 2.91 -10.93
CA PHE A 301 3.45 3.91 -9.97
C PHE A 301 4.33 3.94 -8.72
N ILE A 302 4.62 2.77 -8.11
CA ILE A 302 5.51 2.65 -6.96
C ILE A 302 6.91 3.16 -7.32
N LEU A 303 7.47 2.69 -8.44
CA LEU A 303 8.80 3.07 -8.90
C LEU A 303 8.92 4.58 -9.14
N ARG A 304 7.95 5.16 -9.85
CA ARG A 304 7.88 6.60 -10.13
C ARG A 304 7.81 7.41 -8.84
N THR A 305 6.93 7.02 -7.92
CA THR A 305 6.74 7.71 -6.65
C THR A 305 7.99 7.66 -5.77
N CYS A 306 8.73 6.53 -5.78
CA CYS A 306 10.00 6.41 -5.04
C CYS A 306 11.14 7.22 -5.64
N LYS A 307 11.23 7.33 -6.97
CA LYS A 307 12.33 8.03 -7.67
C LYS A 307 12.21 9.55 -7.62
N GLU A 308 11.02 10.09 -7.78
CA GLU A 308 10.80 11.52 -7.90
C GLU A 308 10.89 12.26 -6.55
N GLY A 309 11.13 11.55 -5.43
CA GLY A 309 11.24 12.17 -4.11
C GLY A 309 9.96 12.87 -3.66
N LEU A 310 8.82 12.50 -4.28
CA LEU A 310 7.51 13.11 -4.13
C LEU A 310 6.93 12.91 -2.73
#